data_be622085ed475cef6746359fa996237c
#
_entry.id   be622085ed475cef6746359fa996237c
#
_cell.length_a   1.000
_cell.length_b   1.000
_cell.length_c   1.000
_cell.angle_alpha   90.00
_cell.angle_beta   90.00
_cell.angle_gamma   90.00
#
_symmetry.space_group_name_H-M   'P 1'
#
loop_
_entity.id
_entity.type
_entity.pdbx_description
1 polymer ?
#
loop_
_entity_poly.entity_id
_entity_poly.type
_entity_poly.pdbx_seq_one_letter_code
_entity_poly.pdbx_strand_id
1 'polypeptide(L)'
;MAKLFGVGVGPGNPELLTLKAVKVIKDADIIAIPASGQSVNVAYTIAKGAVSDIDEKRIEELDMPMTRNEAELKKNHDIAADKIAKWLQDGKTVAFLTLGDPTVYSTYIYIHKRIAAMGFETEIIPGITSFCAVAARLNESLTEAGEMLHVIPASYSGFEEAIKLPGTKILMKSGKQIGKVKNIIQNMSKPQSVKMVERCGMEGERVFRSLDEIDENAGYFSVLLVKDEEKGE
;
A
#
# COMPACT_ATOMS: atom_id res chain seq x y z
N MET A 1 6.86 21.35 17.23
CA MET A 1 8.18 20.66 17.21
C MET A 1 8.34 20.01 15.85
N ALA A 2 9.54 20.14 15.26
CA ALA A 2 9.86 19.53 13.98
C ALA A 2 9.75 18.00 14.07
N LYS A 3 8.98 17.40 13.17
CA LYS A 3 8.69 15.95 13.21
C LYS A 3 8.34 15.42 11.81
N LEU A 4 8.78 14.20 11.53
CA LEU A 4 8.37 13.47 10.35
C LEU A 4 7.17 12.57 10.66
N PHE A 5 6.09 12.75 9.95
CA PHE A 5 4.95 11.85 9.97
C PHE A 5 4.91 11.01 8.69
N GLY A 6 4.85 9.69 8.81
CA GLY A 6 4.47 8.81 7.71
C GLY A 6 2.97 8.61 7.74
N VAL A 7 2.27 9.14 6.75
CA VAL A 7 0.82 9.23 6.77
C VAL A 7 0.21 8.25 5.76
N GLY A 8 -0.50 7.24 6.27
CA GLY A 8 -1.30 6.35 5.45
C GLY A 8 -2.58 7.06 4.97
N VAL A 9 -2.72 7.16 3.65
CA VAL A 9 -3.90 7.82 3.05
C VAL A 9 -5.00 6.84 2.65
N GLY A 10 -4.89 5.58 3.04
CA GLY A 10 -5.83 4.55 2.62
C GLY A 10 -5.61 4.09 1.17
N PRO A 11 -6.45 3.15 0.68
CA PRO A 11 -6.19 2.44 -0.58
C PRO A 11 -6.80 3.09 -1.83
N GLY A 12 -7.65 4.12 -1.70
CA GLY A 12 -8.32 4.70 -2.87
C GLY A 12 -9.38 5.74 -2.55
N ASN A 13 -10.41 5.38 -1.78
CA ASN A 13 -11.48 6.31 -1.43
C ASN A 13 -10.99 7.32 -0.37
N PRO A 14 -11.08 8.65 -0.62
CA PRO A 14 -10.72 9.69 0.35
C PRO A 14 -11.46 9.61 1.69
N GLU A 15 -12.68 9.08 1.72
CA GLU A 15 -13.47 8.90 2.95
C GLU A 15 -12.84 7.85 3.90
N LEU A 16 -11.89 7.05 3.42
CA LEU A 16 -11.15 6.07 4.22
C LEU A 16 -9.89 6.66 4.89
N LEU A 17 -9.61 7.96 4.73
CA LEU A 17 -8.59 8.60 5.55
C LEU A 17 -9.02 8.62 7.01
N THR A 18 -8.08 8.33 7.90
CA THR A 18 -8.35 8.49 9.33
C THR A 18 -8.43 9.98 9.70
N LEU A 19 -9.25 10.34 10.67
CA LEU A 19 -9.33 11.72 11.18
C LEU A 19 -7.95 12.24 11.60
N LYS A 20 -7.09 11.36 12.14
CA LYS A 20 -5.72 11.72 12.52
C LYS A 20 -4.87 12.02 11.29
N ALA A 21 -5.00 11.26 10.20
CA ALA A 21 -4.30 11.53 8.95
C ALA A 21 -4.69 12.88 8.37
N VAL A 22 -5.99 13.19 8.29
CA VAL A 22 -6.50 14.49 7.83
C VAL A 22 -5.93 15.63 8.68
N LYS A 23 -5.95 15.49 10.01
CA LYS A 23 -5.40 16.50 10.92
C LYS A 23 -3.90 16.72 10.68
N VAL A 24 -3.11 15.65 10.61
CA VAL A 24 -1.66 15.75 10.40
C VAL A 24 -1.32 16.39 9.05
N ILE A 25 -2.05 16.03 7.98
CA ILE A 25 -1.86 16.66 6.65
C ILE A 25 -2.16 18.16 6.72
N LYS A 26 -3.23 18.56 7.41
CA LYS A 26 -3.58 19.99 7.59
C LYS A 26 -2.56 20.76 8.42
N ASP A 27 -2.00 20.15 9.45
CA ASP A 27 -1.07 20.81 10.38
C ASP A 27 0.38 20.82 9.86
N ALA A 28 0.75 19.98 8.88
CA ALA A 28 2.10 19.89 8.37
C ALA A 28 2.51 21.13 7.56
N ASP A 29 3.79 21.55 7.70
CA ASP A 29 4.38 22.62 6.88
C ASP A 29 4.70 22.16 5.45
N ILE A 30 5.08 20.89 5.31
CA ILE A 30 5.52 20.29 4.04
C ILE A 30 4.81 18.96 3.84
N ILE A 31 4.29 18.77 2.65
CA ILE A 31 3.76 17.46 2.19
C ILE A 31 4.81 16.84 1.29
N ALA A 32 5.39 15.73 1.73
CA ALA A 32 6.33 14.94 0.93
C ALA A 32 5.60 13.79 0.25
N ILE A 33 5.84 13.60 -1.04
CA ILE A 33 5.21 12.53 -1.83
C ILE A 33 6.29 11.76 -2.60
N PRO A 34 6.17 10.40 -2.71
CA PRO A 34 7.10 9.62 -3.49
C PRO A 34 6.86 9.81 -4.98
N ALA A 35 7.85 10.29 -5.73
CA ALA A 35 7.85 10.31 -7.19
C ALA A 35 8.39 8.98 -7.72
N SER A 36 7.55 8.21 -8.40
CA SER A 36 7.89 6.89 -8.97
C SER A 36 7.97 6.90 -10.51
N GLY A 37 8.06 8.10 -11.10
CA GLY A 37 8.06 8.28 -12.56
C GLY A 37 6.68 8.19 -13.20
N GLN A 38 5.60 8.11 -12.42
CA GLN A 38 4.22 8.19 -12.92
C GLN A 38 3.77 9.65 -12.94
N SER A 39 2.93 9.99 -13.93
CA SER A 39 2.41 11.36 -14.12
C SER A 39 1.47 11.84 -13.01
N VAL A 40 0.88 10.93 -12.24
CA VAL A 40 -0.05 11.24 -11.16
C VAL A 40 0.34 10.48 -9.89
N ASN A 41 0.51 11.21 -8.80
CA ASN A 41 0.77 10.61 -7.49
C ASN A 41 -0.55 10.20 -6.84
N VAL A 42 -0.81 8.89 -6.78
CA VAL A 42 -2.07 8.34 -6.25
C VAL A 42 -2.29 8.71 -4.78
N ALA A 43 -1.25 8.66 -3.94
CA ALA A 43 -1.40 9.02 -2.52
C ALA A 43 -1.79 10.50 -2.34
N TYR A 44 -1.21 11.38 -3.17
CA TYR A 44 -1.57 12.79 -3.18
C TYR A 44 -3.02 13.02 -3.65
N THR A 45 -3.43 12.34 -4.73
CA THR A 45 -4.80 12.44 -5.25
C THR A 45 -5.85 12.03 -4.21
N ILE A 46 -5.59 10.96 -3.47
CA ILE A 46 -6.47 10.50 -2.39
C ILE A 46 -6.51 11.55 -1.26
N ALA A 47 -5.35 12.03 -0.81
CA ALA A 47 -5.27 13.05 0.24
C ALA A 47 -5.99 14.34 -0.15
N LYS A 48 -5.87 14.79 -1.41
CA LYS A 48 -6.56 15.96 -1.95
C LYS A 48 -8.08 15.83 -1.92
N GLY A 49 -8.60 14.62 -2.11
CA GLY A 49 -10.04 14.37 -2.00
C GLY A 49 -10.59 14.56 -0.58
N ALA A 50 -9.76 14.43 0.46
CA ALA A 50 -10.14 14.62 1.86
C ALA A 50 -9.70 15.97 2.46
N VAL A 51 -8.67 16.61 1.88
CA VAL A 51 -8.08 17.87 2.34
C VAL A 51 -8.04 18.82 1.16
N SER A 52 -9.11 19.60 0.98
CA SER A 52 -9.33 20.44 -0.20
C SER A 52 -8.31 21.56 -0.37
N ASP A 53 -7.70 22.01 0.72
CA ASP A 53 -6.70 23.08 0.79
C ASP A 53 -5.24 22.57 0.74
N ILE A 54 -5.03 21.28 0.41
CA ILE A 54 -3.69 20.67 0.35
C ILE A 54 -2.79 21.33 -0.72
N ASP A 55 -3.37 21.85 -1.80
CA ASP A 55 -2.64 22.52 -2.88
C ASP A 55 -2.02 23.87 -2.44
N GLU A 56 -2.50 24.46 -1.33
CA GLU A 56 -1.94 25.67 -0.75
C GLU A 56 -0.66 25.40 0.05
N LYS A 57 -0.37 24.12 0.33
CA LYS A 57 0.81 23.70 1.07
C LYS A 57 2.03 23.56 0.17
N ARG A 58 3.19 23.59 0.76
CA ARG A 58 4.43 23.23 0.08
C ARG A 58 4.46 21.73 -0.19
N ILE A 59 4.36 21.36 -1.47
CA ILE A 59 4.44 19.97 -1.93
C ILE A 59 5.87 19.71 -2.42
N GLU A 60 6.46 18.61 -1.95
CA GLU A 60 7.82 18.19 -2.31
C GLU A 60 7.84 16.75 -2.80
N GLU A 61 8.27 16.58 -4.04
CA GLU A 61 8.48 15.27 -4.62
C GLU A 61 9.86 14.72 -4.24
N LEU A 62 9.86 13.46 -3.82
CA LEU A 62 11.06 12.70 -3.48
C LEU A 62 11.22 11.55 -4.46
N ASP A 63 12.33 11.51 -5.16
CA ASP A 63 12.61 10.46 -6.14
C ASP A 63 12.72 9.09 -5.46
N MET A 64 11.75 8.23 -5.76
CA MET A 64 11.60 6.88 -5.20
C MET A 64 11.38 5.89 -6.35
N PRO A 65 12.42 5.60 -7.16
CA PRO A 65 12.28 4.77 -8.35
C PRO A 65 11.84 3.34 -7.99
N MET A 66 10.97 2.78 -8.81
CA MET A 66 10.53 1.38 -8.71
C MET A 66 11.57 0.47 -9.42
N THR A 67 12.74 0.31 -8.81
CA THR A 67 13.84 -0.52 -9.32
C THR A 67 14.11 -1.71 -8.40
N ARG A 68 14.79 -2.74 -8.91
CA ARG A 68 15.33 -3.86 -8.12
C ARG A 68 16.84 -3.68 -7.82
N ASN A 69 17.43 -2.60 -8.28
CA ASN A 69 18.83 -2.28 -8.00
C ASN A 69 18.95 -1.73 -6.57
N GLU A 70 19.47 -2.54 -5.66
CA GLU A 70 19.60 -2.19 -4.24
C GLU A 70 20.49 -0.96 -3.99
N ALA A 71 21.56 -0.81 -4.78
CA ALA A 71 22.46 0.34 -4.65
C ALA A 71 21.76 1.65 -5.05
N GLU A 72 20.96 1.62 -6.11
CA GLU A 72 20.16 2.74 -6.57
C GLU A 72 19.05 3.09 -5.55
N LEU A 73 18.33 2.08 -5.04
CA LEU A 73 17.33 2.27 -3.99
C LEU A 73 17.94 2.90 -2.75
N LYS A 74 19.08 2.37 -2.28
CA LYS A 74 19.77 2.91 -1.11
C LYS A 74 20.15 4.37 -1.31
N LYS A 75 20.78 4.69 -2.45
CA LYS A 75 21.19 6.06 -2.80
C LYS A 75 20.02 7.03 -2.79
N ASN A 76 18.89 6.68 -3.42
CA ASN A 76 17.72 7.55 -3.48
C ASN A 76 17.05 7.71 -2.10
N HIS A 77 17.00 6.64 -1.30
CA HIS A 77 16.53 6.75 0.08
C HIS A 77 17.44 7.65 0.94
N ASP A 78 18.76 7.60 0.77
CA ASP A 78 19.69 8.46 1.47
C ASP A 78 19.48 9.93 1.08
N ILE A 79 19.40 10.23 -0.22
CA ILE A 79 19.13 11.58 -0.75
C ILE A 79 17.79 12.13 -0.20
N ALA A 80 16.73 11.33 -0.24
CA ALA A 80 15.43 11.73 0.25
C ALA A 80 15.43 12.00 1.76
N ALA A 81 16.11 11.15 2.55
CA ALA A 81 16.27 11.34 3.98
C ALA A 81 17.05 12.63 4.29
N ASP A 82 18.16 12.89 3.59
CA ASP A 82 18.95 14.12 3.77
C ASP A 82 18.13 15.38 3.46
N LYS A 83 17.28 15.33 2.41
CA LYS A 83 16.37 16.43 2.07
C LYS A 83 15.36 16.69 3.19
N ILE A 84 14.75 15.64 3.72
CA ILE A 84 13.79 15.73 4.84
C ILE A 84 14.50 16.22 6.11
N ALA A 85 15.70 15.71 6.42
CA ALA A 85 16.47 16.11 7.59
C ALA A 85 16.75 17.63 7.62
N LYS A 86 17.06 18.23 6.48
CA LYS A 86 17.24 19.68 6.36
C LYS A 86 15.96 20.44 6.73
N TRP A 87 14.80 20.00 6.25
CA TRP A 87 13.54 20.64 6.62
C TRP A 87 13.22 20.52 8.12
N LEU A 88 13.54 19.36 8.71
CA LEU A 88 13.38 19.16 10.15
C LEU A 88 14.36 20.03 10.96
N GLN A 89 15.61 20.23 10.49
CA GLN A 89 16.57 21.16 11.10
C GLN A 89 16.07 22.61 11.05
N ASP A 90 15.36 22.98 9.96
CA ASP A 90 14.72 24.29 9.82
C ASP A 90 13.43 24.43 10.66
N GLY A 91 13.16 23.48 11.55
CA GLY A 91 11.99 23.50 12.45
C GLY A 91 10.68 23.08 11.79
N LYS A 92 10.68 22.56 10.56
CA LYS A 92 9.47 22.21 9.80
C LYS A 92 8.91 20.85 10.18
N THR A 93 7.59 20.75 10.15
CA THR A 93 6.86 19.49 10.26
C THR A 93 6.58 18.93 8.88
N VAL A 94 6.89 17.66 8.65
CA VAL A 94 6.78 16.99 7.35
C VAL A 94 5.77 15.85 7.42
N ALA A 95 4.76 15.85 6.55
CA ALA A 95 3.88 14.71 6.32
C ALA A 95 4.27 13.99 5.04
N PHE A 96 4.81 12.78 5.15
CA PHE A 96 5.13 11.91 4.02
C PHE A 96 3.92 11.04 3.72
N LEU A 97 3.27 11.26 2.57
CA LEU A 97 2.09 10.52 2.18
C LEU A 97 2.45 9.15 1.60
N THR A 98 1.72 8.12 2.00
CA THR A 98 1.87 6.78 1.46
C THR A 98 0.53 6.11 1.22
N LEU A 99 0.41 5.42 0.09
CA LEU A 99 -0.79 4.66 -0.27
C LEU A 99 -1.03 3.52 0.73
N GLY A 100 -2.25 3.32 1.15
CA GLY A 100 -2.62 2.31 2.14
C GLY A 100 -2.10 2.66 3.54
N ASP A 101 -1.30 1.78 4.12
CA ASP A 101 -0.71 1.90 5.45
C ASP A 101 0.83 1.95 5.38
N PRO A 102 1.51 2.85 6.13
CA PRO A 102 2.96 2.98 6.10
C PRO A 102 3.74 1.75 6.58
N THR A 103 3.10 0.85 7.32
CA THR A 103 3.74 -0.35 7.87
C THR A 103 3.67 -1.55 6.94
N VAL A 104 2.84 -1.49 5.88
CA VAL A 104 2.60 -2.61 4.95
C VAL A 104 3.24 -2.35 3.59
N TYR A 105 4.40 -2.94 3.34
CA TYR A 105 5.16 -2.87 2.08
C TYR A 105 5.37 -1.45 1.53
N SER A 106 5.47 -0.46 2.41
CA SER A 106 5.67 0.94 2.05
C SER A 106 7.14 1.33 1.98
N THR A 107 7.50 2.15 0.98
CA THR A 107 8.84 2.73 0.85
C THR A 107 9.16 3.72 1.99
N TYR A 108 8.14 4.34 2.59
CA TYR A 108 8.29 5.25 3.72
C TYR A 108 9.12 4.66 4.86
N ILE A 109 9.00 3.36 5.15
CA ILE A 109 9.70 2.74 6.30
C ILE A 109 11.22 2.87 6.20
N TYR A 110 11.78 2.93 4.99
CA TYR A 110 13.22 3.13 4.77
C TYR A 110 13.65 4.56 5.09
N ILE A 111 12.76 5.53 4.84
CA ILE A 111 12.98 6.94 5.21
C ILE A 111 12.82 7.12 6.71
N HIS A 112 11.75 6.56 7.29
CA HIS A 112 11.50 6.56 8.74
C HIS A 112 12.74 6.13 9.55
N LYS A 113 13.32 4.97 9.19
CA LYS A 113 14.49 4.42 9.88
C LYS A 113 15.71 5.34 9.79
N ARG A 114 15.93 6.00 8.65
CA ARG A 114 17.04 6.93 8.45
C ARG A 114 16.88 8.21 9.27
N ILE A 115 15.71 8.81 9.23
CA ILE A 115 15.40 10.03 9.97
C ILE A 115 15.48 9.78 11.49
N ALA A 116 14.95 8.65 11.97
CA ALA A 116 15.07 8.25 13.36
C ALA A 116 16.53 8.03 13.78
N ALA A 117 17.34 7.40 12.92
CA ALA A 117 18.78 7.21 13.16
C ALA A 117 19.58 8.52 13.20
N MET A 118 19.10 9.58 12.53
CA MET A 118 19.65 10.94 12.59
C MET A 118 19.23 11.70 13.87
N GLY A 119 18.39 11.10 14.75
CA GLY A 119 17.94 11.68 16.02
C GLY A 119 16.71 12.56 15.93
N PHE A 120 16.01 12.59 14.81
CA PHE A 120 14.75 13.34 14.67
C PHE A 120 13.54 12.53 15.14
N GLU A 121 12.54 13.24 15.64
CA GLU A 121 11.26 12.61 15.98
C GLU A 121 10.52 12.14 14.73
N THR A 122 9.99 10.91 14.81
CA THR A 122 9.18 10.31 13.76
C THR A 122 7.91 9.70 14.34
N GLU A 123 6.82 9.71 13.56
CA GLU A 123 5.56 9.07 13.93
C GLU A 123 4.92 8.41 12.71
N ILE A 124 4.31 7.25 12.91
CA ILE A 124 3.52 6.57 11.88
C ILE A 124 2.05 6.82 12.18
N ILE A 125 1.35 7.37 11.19
CA ILE A 125 -0.10 7.53 11.21
C ILE A 125 -0.69 6.40 10.37
N PRO A 126 -1.40 5.44 10.99
CA PRO A 126 -1.94 4.30 10.25
C PRO A 126 -3.00 4.72 9.23
N GLY A 127 -3.07 3.95 8.14
CA GLY A 127 -4.11 4.05 7.13
C GLY A 127 -4.85 2.73 6.97
N ILE A 128 -5.98 2.75 6.28
CA ILE A 128 -6.67 1.51 5.91
C ILE A 128 -5.82 0.76 4.87
N THR A 129 -5.53 -0.50 5.14
CA THR A 129 -4.79 -1.36 4.21
C THR A 129 -5.65 -1.74 3.01
N SER A 130 -5.03 -1.94 1.85
CA SER A 130 -5.76 -2.29 0.62
C SER A 130 -6.57 -3.59 0.76
N PHE A 131 -6.06 -4.58 1.47
CA PHE A 131 -6.76 -5.85 1.63
C PHE A 131 -8.00 -5.76 2.55
N CYS A 132 -7.98 -4.89 3.57
CA CYS A 132 -9.18 -4.61 4.37
C CYS A 132 -10.27 -3.91 3.54
N ALA A 133 -9.87 -2.95 2.70
CA ALA A 133 -10.82 -2.28 1.81
C ALA A 133 -11.38 -3.22 0.73
N VAL A 134 -10.54 -4.11 0.19
CA VAL A 134 -10.98 -5.15 -0.78
C VAL A 134 -11.97 -6.11 -0.14
N ALA A 135 -11.72 -6.60 1.08
CA ALA A 135 -12.66 -7.46 1.80
C ALA A 135 -14.01 -6.76 2.03
N ALA A 136 -13.98 -5.51 2.49
CA ALA A 136 -15.18 -4.69 2.65
C ALA A 136 -15.92 -4.47 1.32
N ARG A 137 -15.18 -4.22 0.22
CA ARG A 137 -15.76 -4.06 -1.13
C ARG A 137 -16.42 -5.32 -1.66
N LEU A 138 -15.88 -6.48 -1.30
CA LEU A 138 -16.45 -7.80 -1.61
C LEU A 138 -17.60 -8.19 -0.66
N ASN A 139 -17.75 -7.48 0.45
CA ASN A 139 -18.65 -7.79 1.56
C ASN A 139 -18.34 -9.15 2.18
N GLU A 140 -17.06 -9.40 2.46
CA GLU A 140 -16.57 -10.67 3.02
C GLU A 140 -15.65 -10.42 4.22
N SER A 141 -15.64 -11.38 5.17
CA SER A 141 -14.62 -11.44 6.21
C SER A 141 -13.27 -11.82 5.60
N LEU A 142 -12.19 -11.37 6.21
CA LEU A 142 -10.85 -11.88 5.90
C LEU A 142 -10.60 -13.20 6.64
N THR A 143 -11.02 -13.27 7.89
CA THR A 143 -10.84 -14.44 8.76
C THR A 143 -12.03 -14.61 9.67
N GLU A 144 -12.31 -15.85 10.06
CA GLU A 144 -13.32 -16.18 11.05
C GLU A 144 -12.71 -17.10 12.12
N ALA A 145 -13.15 -16.97 13.36
CA ALA A 145 -12.68 -17.77 14.50
C ALA A 145 -11.13 -17.89 14.56
N GLY A 146 -10.58 -19.07 14.42
CA GLY A 146 -9.14 -19.36 14.48
C GLY A 146 -8.43 -19.42 13.13
N GLU A 147 -9.06 -18.95 12.07
CA GLU A 147 -8.48 -18.95 10.71
C GLU A 147 -7.24 -18.06 10.62
N MET A 148 -6.20 -18.52 9.95
CA MET A 148 -4.99 -17.74 9.75
C MET A 148 -5.11 -16.83 8.53
N LEU A 149 -4.52 -15.62 8.62
CA LEU A 149 -4.40 -14.68 7.52
C LEU A 149 -2.95 -14.57 7.06
N HIS A 150 -2.71 -14.82 5.78
CA HIS A 150 -1.41 -14.70 5.14
C HIS A 150 -1.40 -13.56 4.13
N VAL A 151 -0.56 -12.54 4.33
CA VAL A 151 -0.37 -11.46 3.37
C VAL A 151 0.89 -11.74 2.55
N ILE A 152 0.72 -12.08 1.28
CA ILE A 152 1.76 -12.64 0.42
C ILE A 152 2.04 -11.72 -0.77
N PRO A 153 3.26 -11.19 -0.90
CA PRO A 153 3.67 -10.44 -2.09
C PRO A 153 3.98 -11.41 -3.23
N ALA A 154 3.05 -11.56 -4.19
CA ALA A 154 3.10 -12.58 -5.24
C ALA A 154 4.30 -12.45 -6.22
N SER A 155 4.98 -11.30 -6.23
CA SER A 155 6.14 -11.06 -7.11
C SER A 155 7.49 -11.44 -6.49
N TYR A 156 7.51 -11.98 -5.27
CA TYR A 156 8.73 -12.35 -4.55
C TYR A 156 8.94 -13.88 -4.49
N SER A 157 10.17 -14.29 -4.14
CA SER A 157 10.50 -15.69 -3.89
C SER A 157 9.71 -16.26 -2.70
N GLY A 158 9.40 -17.57 -2.74
CA GLY A 158 8.61 -18.23 -1.68
C GLY A 158 7.10 -18.14 -1.86
N PHE A 159 6.60 -17.48 -2.92
CA PHE A 159 5.16 -17.41 -3.20
C PHE A 159 4.51 -18.78 -3.36
N GLU A 160 5.18 -19.70 -4.09
CA GLU A 160 4.63 -21.03 -4.43
C GLU A 160 4.45 -21.94 -3.19
N GLU A 161 5.25 -21.72 -2.16
CA GLU A 161 5.09 -22.39 -0.87
C GLU A 161 4.06 -21.69 0.00
N ALA A 162 4.11 -20.35 0.05
CA ALA A 162 3.25 -19.56 0.90
C ALA A 162 1.76 -19.68 0.52
N ILE A 163 1.44 -19.80 -0.78
CA ILE A 163 0.04 -19.93 -1.23
C ILE A 163 -0.59 -21.26 -0.81
N LYS A 164 0.20 -22.27 -0.46
CA LYS A 164 -0.28 -23.60 -0.01
C LYS A 164 -0.60 -23.65 1.49
N LEU A 165 -0.26 -22.61 2.24
CA LEU A 165 -0.57 -22.52 3.67
C LEU A 165 -2.08 -22.55 3.90
N PRO A 166 -2.56 -23.18 4.99
CA PRO A 166 -3.98 -23.20 5.31
C PRO A 166 -4.47 -21.81 5.73
N GLY A 167 -5.75 -21.53 5.50
CA GLY A 167 -6.38 -20.26 5.86
C GLY A 167 -6.47 -19.28 4.70
N THR A 168 -6.84 -18.05 4.98
CA THR A 168 -7.01 -17.00 3.99
C THR A 168 -5.67 -16.44 3.52
N LYS A 169 -5.51 -16.31 2.21
CA LYS A 169 -4.33 -15.72 1.56
C LYS A 169 -4.72 -14.43 0.83
N ILE A 170 -4.04 -13.35 1.17
CA ILE A 170 -4.10 -12.08 0.45
C ILE A 170 -2.89 -11.99 -0.47
N LEU A 171 -3.13 -11.96 -1.78
CA LEU A 171 -2.05 -11.82 -2.75
C LEU A 171 -1.96 -10.35 -3.18
N MET A 172 -0.82 -9.75 -2.91
CA MET A 172 -0.51 -8.36 -3.28
C MET A 172 0.65 -8.32 -4.28
N LYS A 173 0.77 -7.20 -5.01
CA LYS A 173 1.88 -6.98 -5.95
C LYS A 173 2.00 -8.09 -7.01
N SER A 174 0.88 -8.66 -7.41
CA SER A 174 0.81 -9.70 -8.45
C SER A 174 1.15 -9.15 -9.84
N GLY A 175 0.74 -7.92 -10.17
CA GLY A 175 1.12 -7.20 -11.38
C GLY A 175 1.15 -8.10 -12.62
N LYS A 176 2.30 -8.11 -13.34
CA LYS A 176 2.52 -8.94 -14.55
C LYS A 176 2.53 -10.46 -14.29
N GLN A 177 2.37 -10.91 -13.05
CA GLN A 177 2.43 -12.34 -12.69
C GLN A 177 1.03 -12.94 -12.47
N ILE A 178 -0.05 -12.22 -12.74
CA ILE A 178 -1.43 -12.71 -12.51
C ILE A 178 -1.69 -14.03 -13.24
N GLY A 179 -1.26 -14.18 -14.48
CA GLY A 179 -1.40 -15.45 -15.22
C GLY A 179 -0.67 -16.62 -14.54
N LYS A 180 0.55 -16.39 -14.01
CA LYS A 180 1.26 -17.39 -13.21
C LYS A 180 0.51 -17.72 -11.92
N VAL A 181 -0.03 -16.73 -11.24
CA VAL A 181 -0.83 -16.91 -10.02
C VAL A 181 -2.07 -17.74 -10.30
N LYS A 182 -2.83 -17.43 -11.35
CA LYS A 182 -3.99 -18.22 -11.80
C LYS A 182 -3.62 -19.68 -12.03
N ASN A 183 -2.57 -19.93 -12.81
CA ASN A 183 -2.12 -21.29 -13.11
C ASN A 183 -1.75 -22.08 -11.84
N ILE A 184 -1.06 -21.47 -10.89
CA ILE A 184 -0.71 -22.12 -9.63
C ILE A 184 -1.98 -22.46 -8.84
N ILE A 185 -2.93 -21.55 -8.72
CA ILE A 185 -4.18 -21.78 -7.97
C ILE A 185 -5.02 -22.88 -8.63
N GLN A 186 -5.14 -22.89 -9.97
CA GLN A 186 -5.87 -23.91 -10.71
C GLN A 186 -5.31 -25.32 -10.49
N ASN A 187 -4.01 -25.43 -10.24
CA ASN A 187 -3.33 -26.71 -10.00
C ASN A 187 -3.23 -27.08 -8.51
N MET A 188 -3.86 -26.34 -7.61
CA MET A 188 -3.89 -26.70 -6.19
C MET A 188 -4.77 -27.93 -5.95
N SER A 189 -4.35 -28.79 -5.03
CA SER A 189 -5.07 -30.03 -4.69
C SER A 189 -6.42 -29.81 -3.99
N LYS A 190 -6.61 -28.64 -3.40
CA LYS A 190 -7.86 -28.23 -2.75
C LYS A 190 -8.51 -27.11 -3.56
N PRO A 191 -9.83 -27.13 -3.72
CA PRO A 191 -10.52 -26.03 -4.35
C PRO A 191 -10.35 -24.74 -3.54
N GLN A 192 -10.30 -23.61 -4.24
CA GLN A 192 -10.09 -22.28 -3.67
C GLN A 192 -11.16 -21.33 -4.17
N SER A 193 -11.80 -20.60 -3.26
CA SER A 193 -12.55 -19.40 -3.62
C SER A 193 -11.57 -18.27 -3.89
N VAL A 194 -11.63 -17.69 -5.08
CA VAL A 194 -10.72 -16.63 -5.50
C VAL A 194 -11.50 -15.42 -6.00
N LYS A 195 -11.25 -14.29 -5.39
CA LYS A 195 -11.83 -13.00 -5.78
C LYS A 195 -10.72 -11.96 -5.91
N MET A 196 -10.92 -10.97 -6.75
CA MET A 196 -9.96 -9.90 -6.95
C MET A 196 -10.67 -8.56 -7.06
N VAL A 197 -10.07 -7.53 -6.50
CA VAL A 197 -10.43 -6.14 -6.80
C VAL A 197 -9.18 -5.43 -7.30
N GLU A 198 -9.31 -4.80 -8.45
CA GLU A 198 -8.33 -3.91 -9.00
C GLU A 198 -8.77 -2.47 -8.76
N ARG A 199 -7.82 -1.60 -8.36
CA ARG A 199 -8.04 -0.16 -8.13
C ARG A 199 -9.17 0.11 -7.12
N CYS A 200 -9.24 -0.68 -6.05
CA CYS A 200 -10.28 -0.60 -5.03
C CYS A 200 -10.45 0.84 -4.49
N GLY A 201 -11.65 1.41 -4.64
CA GLY A 201 -11.98 2.78 -4.25
C GLY A 201 -11.38 3.87 -5.15
N MET A 202 -10.81 3.52 -6.30
CA MET A 202 -10.25 4.47 -7.28
C MET A 202 -11.09 4.47 -8.56
N GLU A 203 -10.89 5.48 -9.38
CA GLU A 203 -11.46 5.51 -10.73
C GLU A 203 -11.00 4.29 -11.55
N GLY A 204 -11.92 3.65 -12.24
CA GLY A 204 -11.67 2.43 -13.00
C GLY A 204 -11.56 1.17 -12.12
N GLU A 205 -12.18 1.16 -10.95
CA GLU A 205 -12.32 -0.04 -10.12
C GLU A 205 -12.95 -1.20 -10.92
N ARG A 206 -12.33 -2.39 -10.83
CA ARG A 206 -12.88 -3.63 -11.38
C ARG A 206 -12.95 -4.70 -10.29
N VAL A 207 -14.09 -5.40 -10.22
CA VAL A 207 -14.34 -6.48 -9.25
C VAL A 207 -14.50 -7.79 -10.02
N PHE A 208 -13.74 -8.80 -9.63
CA PHE A 208 -13.77 -10.15 -10.19
C PHE A 208 -14.16 -11.12 -9.08
N ARG A 209 -15.20 -11.91 -9.29
CA ARG A 209 -15.81 -12.76 -8.26
C ARG A 209 -15.41 -14.23 -8.36
N SER A 210 -14.72 -14.61 -9.43
CA SER A 210 -14.18 -15.95 -9.62
C SER A 210 -12.79 -15.89 -10.27
N LEU A 211 -12.05 -16.97 -10.18
CA LEU A 211 -10.72 -17.10 -10.81
C LEU A 211 -10.80 -16.96 -12.33
N ASP A 212 -11.86 -17.46 -12.95
CA ASP A 212 -12.04 -17.42 -14.40
C ASP A 212 -12.28 -16.01 -14.93
N GLU A 213 -12.96 -15.17 -14.15
CA GLU A 213 -13.21 -13.78 -14.50
C GLU A 213 -11.97 -12.90 -14.46
N ILE A 214 -10.92 -13.31 -13.73
CA ILE A 214 -9.74 -12.48 -13.53
C ILE A 214 -9.00 -12.22 -14.83
N ASP A 215 -8.90 -10.94 -15.20
CA ASP A 215 -8.11 -10.45 -16.33
C ASP A 215 -6.60 -10.56 -16.03
N GLU A 216 -5.87 -11.32 -16.85
CA GLU A 216 -4.42 -11.51 -16.70
C GLU A 216 -3.61 -10.22 -16.94
N ASN A 217 -4.23 -9.24 -17.61
CA ASN A 217 -3.66 -7.91 -17.83
C ASN A 217 -3.99 -6.90 -16.73
N ALA A 218 -4.63 -7.33 -15.64
CA ALA A 218 -4.92 -6.45 -14.51
C ALA A 218 -3.64 -5.82 -13.95
N GLY A 219 -3.76 -4.55 -13.55
CA GLY A 219 -2.62 -3.70 -13.24
C GLY A 219 -2.00 -3.94 -11.85
N TYR A 220 -1.08 -3.05 -11.51
CA TYR A 220 -0.33 -3.10 -10.25
C TYR A 220 -1.21 -3.00 -8.99
N PHE A 221 -2.32 -2.27 -9.06
CA PHE A 221 -3.24 -2.06 -7.93
C PHE A 221 -4.27 -3.18 -7.76
N SER A 222 -3.87 -4.42 -8.02
CA SER A 222 -4.71 -5.61 -7.85
C SER A 222 -4.40 -6.32 -6.54
N VAL A 223 -5.47 -6.69 -5.81
CA VAL A 223 -5.39 -7.50 -4.60
C VAL A 223 -6.34 -8.68 -4.76
N LEU A 224 -5.80 -9.90 -4.61
CA LEU A 224 -6.58 -11.13 -4.64
C LEU A 224 -6.84 -11.61 -3.22
N LEU A 225 -8.06 -12.03 -2.97
CA LEU A 225 -8.49 -12.77 -1.80
C LEU A 225 -8.66 -14.24 -2.20
N VAL A 226 -7.89 -15.13 -1.59
CA VAL A 226 -7.93 -16.57 -1.82
C VAL A 226 -8.27 -17.27 -0.52
N LYS A 227 -9.39 -17.98 -0.50
CA LYS A 227 -9.86 -18.74 0.66
C LYS A 227 -9.95 -20.22 0.31
N ASP A 228 -9.61 -21.07 1.27
CA ASP A 228 -9.91 -22.50 1.14
C ASP A 228 -11.43 -22.67 1.07
N GLU A 229 -11.96 -23.37 0.06
CA GLU A 229 -13.36 -23.72 0.06
C GLU A 229 -13.63 -24.76 1.13
N GLU A 230 -14.48 -24.42 2.10
CA GLU A 230 -15.03 -25.42 3.00
C GLU A 230 -15.86 -26.42 2.19
N LYS A 231 -15.63 -27.70 2.40
CA LYS A 231 -16.57 -28.71 1.91
C LYS A 231 -17.88 -28.41 2.61
N GLY A 232 -18.88 -27.91 1.87
CA GLY A 232 -20.18 -27.55 2.39
C GLY A 232 -20.70 -28.64 3.34
N GLU A 233 -21.20 -28.16 4.48
CA GLU A 233 -22.00 -28.98 5.39
C GLU A 233 -23.26 -29.49 4.70
#